data_412284c75d3288e4746af77c52f179ca
#
_entry.id   412284c75d3288e4746af77c52f179ca
#
_cell.length_a   1.000
_cell.length_b   1.000
_cell.length_c   1.000
_cell.angle_alpha   90.00
_cell.angle_beta   90.00
_cell.angle_gamma   90.00
#
_symmetry.space_group_name_H-M   'P 1'
#
loop_
_entity.id
_entity.type
_entity.pdbx_description
1 polymer ?
#
loop_
_entity_poly.entity_id
_entity_poly.type
_entity_poly.pdbx_seq_one_letter_code
_entity_poly.pdbx_strand_id
1 'polypeptide(L)'
;GENLRYSIEFPTADVADTITYTFSLEDSKGYTDFVSFTIITTGTKAFELTGNKLSNASGPAGMGGIDLHTGNEVGSSDPTAELVDLGVINPVSDGTWKQQFKAATVETIIRKPLAGFDYSAVFNADAIKSAYDAGTNISNPNIVGNKDDVYLIKSGIFFWAVKISKVVATPPL
;
A
#
# COMPACT_ATOMS: atom_id res chain seq x y z
N GLY A 1 29.30 38.69 26.22
CA GLY A 1 27.89 38.50 25.91
C GLY A 1 27.42 37.14 26.39
N GLU A 2 26.31 37.11 27.12
CA GLU A 2 25.71 35.85 27.55
C GLU A 2 24.96 35.22 26.34
N ASN A 3 25.23 33.96 26.05
CA ASN A 3 24.48 33.22 25.03
C ASN A 3 23.26 32.60 25.70
N LEU A 4 22.07 33.03 25.29
CA LEU A 4 20.82 32.40 25.64
C LEU A 4 20.63 31.15 24.74
N ARG A 5 20.39 29.99 25.37
CA ARG A 5 20.08 28.74 24.67
C ARG A 5 18.69 28.29 25.08
N TYR A 6 17.87 28.03 24.07
CA TYR A 6 16.53 27.46 24.26
C TYR A 6 16.47 26.09 23.56
N SER A 7 15.78 25.16 24.19
CA SER A 7 15.37 23.90 23.57
C SER A 7 13.85 23.91 23.46
N ILE A 8 13.34 23.72 22.27
CA ILE A 8 11.91 23.67 22.00
C ILE A 8 11.62 22.31 21.35
N GLU A 9 10.69 21.56 21.93
CA GLU A 9 10.21 20.31 21.36
C GLU A 9 8.97 20.60 20.52
N PHE A 10 8.97 20.13 19.28
CA PHE A 10 7.84 20.23 18.38
C PHE A 10 7.17 18.86 18.27
N PRO A 11 5.85 18.76 18.53
CA PRO A 11 5.14 17.53 18.24
C PRO A 11 5.16 17.28 16.74
N THR A 12 5.60 16.09 16.33
CA THR A 12 5.51 15.65 14.94
C THR A 12 4.08 15.18 14.65
N ALA A 13 3.50 15.65 13.55
CA ALA A 13 2.22 15.13 13.09
C ALA A 13 2.41 13.74 12.47
N ASP A 14 1.42 12.86 12.66
CA ASP A 14 1.39 11.51 12.05
C ASP A 14 1.10 11.55 10.54
N VAL A 15 0.79 12.72 10.02
CA VAL A 15 0.49 12.98 8.60
C VAL A 15 1.58 13.86 7.98
N ALA A 16 1.72 13.77 6.66
CA ALA A 16 2.62 14.65 5.93
C ALA A 16 2.15 16.10 6.07
N ASP A 17 3.02 16.97 6.58
CA ASP A 17 2.73 18.37 6.79
C ASP A 17 3.99 19.23 6.61
N THR A 18 3.78 20.52 6.37
CA THR A 18 4.86 21.50 6.26
C THR A 18 4.51 22.69 7.12
N ILE A 19 5.22 22.84 8.25
CA ILE A 19 4.99 23.89 9.21
C ILE A 19 6.21 24.81 9.26
N THR A 20 5.99 26.10 9.07
CA THR A 20 7.04 27.11 9.22
C THR A 20 6.88 27.80 10.57
N TYR A 21 7.92 27.75 11.37
CA TYR A 21 8.02 28.44 12.65
C TYR A 21 8.86 29.70 12.49
N THR A 22 8.37 30.81 13.02
CA THR A 22 9.11 32.08 13.05
C THR A 22 9.29 32.50 14.50
N PHE A 23 10.52 32.74 14.89
CA PHE A 23 10.89 33.27 16.19
C PHE A 23 11.26 34.73 16.00
N SER A 24 10.70 35.60 16.82
CA SER A 24 11.09 36.99 16.90
C SER A 24 11.66 37.30 18.27
N LEU A 25 12.73 38.07 18.28
CA LEU A 25 13.34 38.66 19.49
C LEU A 25 13.26 40.15 19.40
N GLU A 26 12.78 40.79 20.45
CA GLU A 26 12.78 42.22 20.58
C GLU A 26 13.68 42.62 21.76
N ASP A 27 14.57 43.60 21.54
CA ASP A 27 15.40 44.12 22.60
C ASP A 27 14.67 45.26 23.38
N SER A 28 15.27 45.71 24.48
CA SER A 28 14.69 46.75 25.32
C SER A 28 14.59 48.14 24.66
N LYS A 29 15.11 48.27 23.44
CA LYS A 29 15.03 49.48 22.61
C LYS A 29 14.03 49.35 21.46
N GLY A 30 13.34 48.20 21.37
CA GLY A 30 12.36 47.93 20.33
C GLY A 30 12.95 47.45 19.01
N TYR A 31 14.24 47.05 18.95
CA TYR A 31 14.80 46.42 17.79
C TYR A 31 14.38 44.96 17.74
N THR A 32 13.82 44.55 16.60
CA THR A 32 13.32 43.20 16.39
C THR A 32 14.20 42.47 15.38
N ASP A 33 14.56 41.24 15.69
CA ASP A 33 15.18 40.27 14.75
C ASP A 33 14.35 39.01 14.72
N PHE A 34 14.40 38.26 13.63
CA PHE A 34 13.64 37.03 13.49
C PHE A 34 14.41 35.98 12.74
N VAL A 35 14.13 34.72 13.08
CA VAL A 35 14.61 33.55 12.37
C VAL A 35 13.44 32.61 12.07
N SER A 36 13.37 32.13 10.85
CA SER A 36 12.35 31.17 10.45
C SER A 36 13.01 29.86 10.02
N PHE A 37 12.39 28.74 10.36
CA PHE A 37 12.74 27.43 9.84
C PHE A 37 11.48 26.61 9.55
N THR A 38 11.59 25.72 8.60
CA THR A 38 10.49 24.87 8.15
C THR A 38 10.75 23.43 8.55
N ILE A 39 9.77 22.80 9.20
CA ILE A 39 9.75 21.38 9.49
C ILE A 39 8.82 20.72 8.47
N ILE A 40 9.34 19.72 7.77
CA ILE A 40 8.56 18.90 6.83
C ILE A 40 8.44 17.50 7.44
N THR A 41 7.22 17.08 7.74
CA THR A 41 6.90 15.71 8.13
C THR A 41 6.45 14.94 6.90
N THR A 42 7.01 13.75 6.66
CA THR A 42 6.77 12.97 5.45
C THR A 42 5.70 11.89 5.61
N GLY A 43 4.97 11.88 6.72
CA GLY A 43 3.99 10.83 7.04
C GLY A 43 4.66 9.48 7.35
N THR A 44 3.86 8.49 7.72
CA THR A 44 4.35 7.13 8.00
C THR A 44 4.85 6.46 6.72
N LYS A 45 6.12 6.07 6.69
CA LYS A 45 6.72 5.37 5.54
C LYS A 45 5.97 4.06 5.28
N ALA A 46 5.59 3.82 4.04
CA ALA A 46 5.04 2.55 3.62
C ALA A 46 6.12 1.45 3.68
N PHE A 47 5.71 0.26 4.09
CA PHE A 47 6.57 -0.92 4.11
C PHE A 47 6.48 -1.61 2.76
N GLU A 48 7.60 -1.84 2.10
CA GLU A 48 7.63 -2.60 0.85
C GLU A 48 7.98 -4.06 1.13
N LEU A 49 7.09 -4.96 0.70
CA LEU A 49 7.31 -6.39 0.71
C LEU A 49 7.53 -6.87 -0.72
N THR A 50 8.61 -7.61 -0.96
CA THR A 50 8.96 -8.11 -2.29
C THR A 50 9.12 -9.63 -2.27
N GLY A 51 8.96 -10.26 -3.45
CA GLY A 51 9.10 -11.70 -3.58
C GLY A 51 7.92 -12.53 -3.10
N ASN A 52 6.84 -11.87 -2.69
CA ASN A 52 5.62 -12.52 -2.24
C ASN A 52 4.91 -13.22 -3.39
N LYS A 53 4.16 -14.27 -3.07
CA LYS A 53 3.49 -15.10 -4.06
C LYS A 53 2.02 -15.27 -3.70
N LEU A 54 1.20 -15.33 -4.74
CA LEU A 54 -0.15 -15.84 -4.68
C LEU A 54 -0.19 -17.08 -5.60
N SER A 55 -0.20 -18.25 -5.00
CA SER A 55 -0.15 -19.51 -5.72
C SER A 55 -1.53 -19.94 -6.20
N ASN A 56 -1.56 -20.83 -7.20
CA ASN A 56 -2.80 -21.43 -7.68
C ASN A 56 -3.49 -22.22 -6.56
N ALA A 57 -4.72 -21.85 -6.23
CA ALA A 57 -5.51 -22.50 -5.17
C ALA A 57 -5.77 -24.00 -5.43
N SER A 58 -5.73 -24.43 -6.69
CA SER A 58 -5.84 -25.85 -7.08
C SER A 58 -4.48 -26.55 -7.12
N GLY A 59 -3.40 -25.86 -6.79
CA GLY A 59 -2.06 -26.43 -6.79
C GLY A 59 -1.78 -27.36 -5.61
N PRO A 60 -0.74 -28.19 -5.70
CA PRO A 60 -0.45 -29.23 -4.70
C PRO A 60 -0.06 -28.65 -3.33
N ALA A 61 0.36 -27.41 -3.25
CA ALA A 61 0.78 -26.79 -2.01
C ALA A 61 -0.39 -26.36 -1.10
N GLY A 62 -1.63 -26.35 -1.61
CA GLY A 62 -2.80 -25.88 -0.85
C GLY A 62 -2.79 -24.38 -0.53
N MET A 63 -1.83 -23.64 -1.09
CA MET A 63 -1.61 -22.20 -0.87
C MET A 63 -2.29 -21.42 -1.98
N GLY A 64 -3.45 -20.86 -1.71
CA GLY A 64 -4.17 -20.07 -2.69
C GLY A 64 -4.59 -18.71 -2.15
N GLY A 65 -4.07 -18.30 -1.01
CA GLY A 65 -4.28 -16.99 -0.39
C GLY A 65 -2.96 -16.26 -0.16
N ILE A 66 -3.07 -14.96 0.06
CA ILE A 66 -1.96 -14.12 0.53
C ILE A 66 -2.44 -13.21 1.64
N ASP A 67 -1.71 -13.20 2.73
CA ASP A 67 -1.80 -12.22 3.82
C ASP A 67 -0.95 -11.00 3.44
N LEU A 68 -1.59 -9.89 3.15
CA LEU A 68 -0.90 -8.66 2.74
C LEU A 68 -0.22 -7.93 3.90
N HIS A 69 -0.52 -8.26 5.15
CA HIS A 69 0.18 -7.68 6.30
C HIS A 69 1.60 -8.23 6.45
N THR A 70 1.74 -9.52 6.17
CA THR A 70 3.02 -10.22 6.32
C THR A 70 3.69 -10.54 4.99
N GLY A 71 2.93 -10.53 3.89
CA GLY A 71 3.37 -10.99 2.57
C GLY A 71 3.45 -12.51 2.43
N ASN A 72 2.98 -13.25 3.42
CA ASN A 72 3.06 -14.71 3.40
C ASN A 72 1.98 -15.33 2.52
N GLU A 73 2.35 -16.42 1.83
CA GLU A 73 1.36 -17.31 1.24
C GLU A 73 0.61 -18.04 2.36
N VAL A 74 -0.71 -18.11 2.21
CA VAL A 74 -1.61 -18.81 3.14
C VAL A 74 -2.61 -19.65 2.36
N GLY A 75 -3.37 -20.47 3.04
CA GLY A 75 -4.45 -21.23 2.41
C GLY A 75 -5.55 -20.30 1.85
N SER A 76 -6.24 -20.73 0.80
CA SER A 76 -7.36 -19.94 0.22
C SER A 76 -8.56 -19.73 1.15
N SER A 77 -8.63 -20.49 2.23
CA SER A 77 -9.65 -20.35 3.29
C SER A 77 -9.08 -19.79 4.59
N ASP A 78 -7.83 -19.33 4.58
CA ASP A 78 -7.21 -18.74 5.75
C ASP A 78 -7.87 -17.39 6.08
N PRO A 79 -8.25 -17.14 7.34
CA PRO A 79 -8.92 -15.89 7.72
C PRO A 79 -8.03 -14.65 7.60
N THR A 80 -6.71 -14.82 7.50
CA THR A 80 -5.75 -13.71 7.32
C THR A 80 -5.54 -13.33 5.86
N ALA A 81 -6.08 -14.11 4.91
CA ALA A 81 -5.94 -13.79 3.49
C ALA A 81 -6.76 -12.55 3.12
N GLU A 82 -6.16 -11.60 2.44
CA GLU A 82 -6.85 -10.49 1.77
C GLU A 82 -7.19 -10.82 0.32
N LEU A 83 -6.33 -11.56 -0.35
CA LEU A 83 -6.56 -11.99 -1.74
C LEU A 83 -6.50 -13.50 -1.83
N VAL A 84 -7.34 -14.07 -2.72
CA VAL A 84 -7.35 -15.50 -3.02
C VAL A 84 -7.35 -15.75 -4.53
N ASP A 85 -6.56 -16.71 -4.96
CA ASP A 85 -6.57 -17.25 -6.32
C ASP A 85 -7.80 -18.14 -6.51
N LEU A 86 -8.37 -18.14 -7.71
CA LEU A 86 -9.57 -18.89 -8.04
C LEU A 86 -9.28 -20.31 -8.54
N GLY A 87 -8.01 -20.67 -8.63
CA GLY A 87 -7.60 -21.99 -9.06
C GLY A 87 -7.92 -22.28 -10.54
N VAL A 88 -8.24 -23.52 -10.81
CA VAL A 88 -8.71 -23.98 -12.13
C VAL A 88 -10.20 -23.70 -12.20
N ILE A 89 -10.61 -22.77 -13.07
CA ILE A 89 -12.02 -22.44 -13.31
C ILE A 89 -12.52 -23.30 -14.46
N ASN A 90 -13.43 -24.10 -14.15
CA ASN A 90 -14.26 -25.07 -14.85
C ASN A 90 -14.34 -25.04 -16.41
N PRO A 91 -14.45 -26.17 -17.05
CA PRO A 91 -14.38 -27.49 -16.47
C PRO A 91 -12.92 -27.92 -16.21
N VAL A 92 -12.74 -28.66 -15.14
CA VAL A 92 -11.45 -29.28 -14.76
C VAL A 92 -10.80 -30.09 -15.90
N SER A 93 -11.53 -30.31 -16.99
CA SER A 93 -11.13 -31.14 -18.14
C SER A 93 -9.90 -30.63 -18.91
N ASP A 94 -9.60 -29.33 -18.86
CA ASP A 94 -8.41 -28.77 -19.53
C ASP A 94 -7.25 -28.45 -18.56
N GLY A 95 -7.51 -28.51 -17.25
CA GLY A 95 -6.50 -28.23 -16.21
C GLY A 95 -5.88 -26.86 -16.26
N THR A 96 -6.45 -25.92 -17.04
CA THR A 96 -5.85 -24.62 -17.28
C THR A 96 -6.12 -23.67 -16.13
N TRP A 97 -5.07 -23.18 -15.51
CA TRP A 97 -5.16 -22.07 -14.55
C TRP A 97 -5.51 -20.78 -15.26
N LYS A 98 -6.53 -20.09 -14.77
CA LYS A 98 -7.04 -18.85 -15.39
C LYS A 98 -6.34 -17.58 -14.91
N GLN A 99 -5.34 -17.68 -14.03
CA GLN A 99 -4.64 -16.57 -13.37
C GLN A 99 -5.59 -15.48 -12.85
N GLN A 100 -6.67 -15.90 -12.22
CA GLN A 100 -7.67 -15.02 -11.66
C GLN A 100 -7.59 -15.04 -10.14
N PHE A 101 -7.79 -13.86 -9.56
CA PHE A 101 -7.88 -13.71 -8.12
C PHE A 101 -9.06 -12.79 -7.75
N LYS A 102 -9.41 -12.80 -6.49
CA LYS A 102 -10.45 -11.94 -5.92
C LYS A 102 -10.11 -11.54 -4.49
N ALA A 103 -10.88 -10.61 -3.95
CA ALA A 103 -10.89 -10.33 -2.50
C ALA A 103 -11.30 -11.61 -1.74
N ALA A 104 -10.58 -11.92 -0.66
CA ALA A 104 -10.87 -13.07 0.18
C ALA A 104 -12.12 -12.87 1.05
N THR A 105 -12.36 -11.61 1.46
CA THR A 105 -13.47 -11.23 2.35
C THR A 105 -14.27 -10.07 1.76
N VAL A 106 -15.46 -9.83 2.31
CA VAL A 106 -16.31 -8.67 1.92
C VAL A 106 -15.73 -7.33 2.38
N GLU A 107 -14.84 -7.33 3.35
CA GLU A 107 -14.17 -6.14 3.86
C GLU A 107 -12.98 -5.72 2.98
N THR A 108 -12.49 -6.64 2.17
CA THR A 108 -11.39 -6.37 1.24
C THR A 108 -11.94 -5.81 -0.07
N ILE A 109 -11.57 -4.58 -0.38
CA ILE A 109 -12.01 -3.88 -1.59
C ILE A 109 -10.80 -3.62 -2.47
N ILE A 110 -10.91 -4.00 -3.75
CA ILE A 110 -9.86 -3.86 -4.75
C ILE A 110 -10.27 -2.78 -5.76
N ARG A 111 -9.35 -1.85 -6.04
CA ARG A 111 -9.52 -0.79 -7.01
C ARG A 111 -8.39 -0.78 -8.03
N LYS A 112 -8.65 -0.26 -9.22
CA LYS A 112 -7.60 0.14 -10.15
C LYS A 112 -7.17 1.57 -9.86
N PRO A 113 -5.85 1.87 -9.89
CA PRO A 113 -5.40 3.24 -9.83
C PRO A 113 -5.84 4.03 -11.07
N LEU A 114 -5.85 5.35 -10.99
CA LEU A 114 -6.06 6.21 -12.13
C LEU A 114 -4.95 6.03 -13.18
N ALA A 115 -5.26 6.37 -14.43
CA ALA A 115 -4.27 6.39 -15.50
C ALA A 115 -3.10 7.33 -15.15
N GLY A 116 -1.86 6.86 -15.38
CA GLY A 116 -0.66 7.62 -15.02
C GLY A 116 -0.19 7.44 -13.57
N PHE A 117 -0.82 6.56 -12.79
CA PHE A 117 -0.34 6.24 -11.45
C PHE A 117 1.08 5.66 -11.50
N ASP A 118 1.99 6.28 -10.75
CA ASP A 118 3.36 5.83 -10.61
C ASP A 118 3.52 5.04 -9.31
N TYR A 119 3.64 3.72 -9.41
CA TYR A 119 3.86 2.84 -8.27
C TYR A 119 5.15 3.20 -7.51
N SER A 120 6.19 3.66 -8.21
CA SER A 120 7.47 3.98 -7.59
C SER A 120 7.44 5.28 -6.76
N ALA A 121 6.44 6.13 -6.99
CA ALA A 121 6.25 7.37 -6.24
C ALA A 121 5.47 7.18 -4.92
N VAL A 122 4.93 5.96 -4.69
CA VAL A 122 4.08 5.67 -3.51
C VAL A 122 4.94 5.14 -2.38
N PHE A 123 5.45 6.01 -1.56
CA PHE A 123 6.41 5.68 -0.50
C PHE A 123 5.87 5.88 0.92
N ASN A 124 4.63 6.31 1.09
CA ASN A 124 4.00 6.46 2.40
C ASN A 124 2.52 6.05 2.40
N ALA A 125 1.98 5.79 3.58
CA ALA A 125 0.62 5.31 3.78
C ALA A 125 -0.43 6.29 3.25
N ASP A 126 -0.22 7.60 3.38
CA ASP A 126 -1.16 8.62 2.92
C ASP A 126 -1.23 8.68 1.39
N ALA A 127 -0.09 8.49 0.71
CA ALA A 127 -0.05 8.41 -0.75
C ALA A 127 -0.81 7.19 -1.26
N ILE A 128 -0.66 6.02 -0.61
CA ILE A 128 -1.43 4.81 -0.94
C ILE A 128 -2.92 5.05 -0.73
N LYS A 129 -3.29 5.60 0.42
CA LYS A 129 -4.69 5.91 0.74
C LYS A 129 -5.29 6.89 -0.26
N SER A 130 -4.57 7.98 -0.57
CA SER A 130 -5.01 8.99 -1.53
C SER A 130 -5.20 8.40 -2.94
N ALA A 131 -4.27 7.56 -3.39
CA ALA A 131 -4.39 6.84 -4.64
C ALA A 131 -5.60 5.89 -4.64
N TYR A 132 -5.84 5.17 -3.52
CA TYR A 132 -7.01 4.31 -3.38
C TYR A 132 -8.30 5.11 -3.45
N ASP A 133 -8.41 6.24 -2.75
CA ASP A 133 -9.62 7.08 -2.72
C ASP A 133 -9.94 7.63 -4.13
N ALA A 134 -8.91 7.99 -4.89
CA ALA A 134 -9.04 8.42 -6.27
C ALA A 134 -9.28 7.28 -7.28
N GLY A 135 -8.94 6.04 -6.91
CA GLY A 135 -9.01 4.87 -7.78
C GLY A 135 -10.43 4.48 -8.17
N THR A 136 -10.54 3.67 -9.21
CA THR A 136 -11.83 3.20 -9.75
C THR A 136 -12.17 1.80 -9.24
N ASN A 137 -13.44 1.58 -8.93
CA ASN A 137 -13.93 0.26 -8.53
C ASN A 137 -13.83 -0.73 -9.70
N ILE A 138 -13.47 -1.97 -9.35
CA ILE A 138 -13.47 -3.07 -10.31
C ILE A 138 -14.85 -3.73 -10.26
N SER A 139 -15.55 -3.72 -11.39
CA SER A 139 -16.92 -4.26 -11.48
C SER A 139 -16.96 -5.79 -11.49
N ASN A 140 -15.92 -6.43 -12.05
CA ASN A 140 -15.80 -7.89 -12.04
C ASN A 140 -15.00 -8.34 -10.81
N PRO A 141 -15.60 -9.10 -9.87
CA PRO A 141 -14.89 -9.58 -8.69
C PRO A 141 -13.74 -10.54 -9.05
N ASN A 142 -13.81 -11.22 -10.19
CA ASN A 142 -12.79 -12.15 -10.68
C ASN A 142 -11.80 -11.37 -11.55
N ILE A 143 -10.66 -11.05 -11.00
CA ILE A 143 -9.66 -10.17 -11.61
C ILE A 143 -8.61 -11.02 -12.30
N VAL A 144 -8.40 -10.82 -13.60
CA VAL A 144 -7.27 -11.39 -14.33
C VAL A 144 -6.03 -10.56 -14.02
N GLY A 145 -5.03 -11.18 -13.40
CA GLY A 145 -3.77 -10.52 -13.06
C GLY A 145 -2.75 -10.66 -14.18
N ASN A 146 -2.28 -9.55 -14.74
CA ASN A 146 -1.21 -9.54 -15.73
C ASN A 146 0.07 -8.95 -15.12
N LYS A 147 1.21 -9.29 -15.71
CA LYS A 147 2.46 -8.66 -15.35
C LYS A 147 2.35 -7.14 -15.50
N ASP A 148 2.91 -6.41 -14.55
CA ASP A 148 2.91 -4.96 -14.40
C ASP A 148 1.56 -4.32 -14.04
N ASP A 149 0.48 -5.10 -13.91
CA ASP A 149 -0.77 -4.59 -13.32
C ASP A 149 -0.54 -4.11 -11.88
N VAL A 150 -1.18 -2.98 -11.54
CA VAL A 150 -1.20 -2.44 -10.19
C VAL A 150 -2.63 -2.40 -9.68
N TYR A 151 -2.80 -2.78 -8.43
CA TYR A 151 -4.06 -2.76 -7.69
C TYR A 151 -3.90 -2.02 -6.38
N LEU A 152 -4.92 -1.28 -6.01
CA LEU A 152 -5.02 -0.59 -4.73
C LEU A 152 -6.05 -1.35 -3.89
N ILE A 153 -5.64 -1.78 -2.71
CA ILE A 153 -6.42 -2.68 -1.87
C ILE A 153 -6.64 -2.02 -0.52
N LYS A 154 -7.86 -2.16 0.00
CA LYS A 154 -8.22 -1.77 1.35
C LYS A 154 -8.84 -2.98 2.05
N SER A 155 -8.43 -3.23 3.30
CA SER A 155 -9.09 -4.16 4.22
C SER A 155 -9.12 -3.53 5.62
N GLY A 156 -10.31 -3.32 6.16
CA GLY A 156 -10.48 -2.57 7.40
C GLY A 156 -9.90 -1.15 7.28
N ILE A 157 -8.91 -0.84 8.11
CA ILE A 157 -8.21 0.46 8.15
C ILE A 157 -6.92 0.48 7.32
N PHE A 158 -6.51 -0.66 6.77
CA PHE A 158 -5.23 -0.81 6.07
C PHE A 158 -5.38 -0.61 4.56
N PHE A 159 -4.33 -0.10 3.95
CA PHE A 159 -4.25 0.16 2.51
C PHE A 159 -2.95 -0.38 1.94
N TRP A 160 -3.02 -1.01 0.77
CA TRP A 160 -1.87 -1.53 0.05
C TRP A 160 -1.92 -1.11 -1.42
N ALA A 161 -0.72 -0.90 -1.99
CA ALA A 161 -0.51 -0.88 -3.42
C ALA A 161 0.21 -2.18 -3.80
N VAL A 162 -0.42 -2.99 -4.64
CA VAL A 162 0.11 -4.29 -5.05
C VAL A 162 0.44 -4.26 -6.53
N LYS A 163 1.70 -4.51 -6.88
CA LYS A 163 2.15 -4.64 -8.26
C LYS A 163 2.45 -6.12 -8.58
N ILE A 164 1.90 -6.61 -9.66
CA ILE A 164 2.21 -7.94 -10.18
C ILE A 164 3.51 -7.88 -10.98
N SER A 165 4.60 -8.33 -10.39
CA SER A 165 5.92 -8.32 -11.04
C SER A 165 6.10 -9.45 -12.03
N LYS A 166 5.43 -10.58 -11.81
CA LYS A 166 5.57 -11.79 -12.64
C LYS A 166 4.33 -12.67 -12.55
N VAL A 167 3.96 -13.26 -13.67
CA VAL A 167 2.98 -14.35 -13.74
C VAL A 167 3.71 -15.59 -14.27
N VAL A 168 3.61 -16.70 -13.55
CA VAL A 168 4.23 -17.97 -13.91
C VAL A 168 3.14 -19.01 -14.07
N ALA A 169 2.79 -19.32 -15.30
CA ALA A 169 1.98 -20.48 -15.62
C ALA A 169 2.94 -21.67 -15.83
N THR A 170 2.99 -22.58 -14.86
CA THR A 170 3.67 -23.87 -15.06
C THR A 170 2.68 -24.80 -15.70
N PRO A 171 2.94 -25.36 -16.88
CA PRO A 171 2.05 -26.36 -17.46
C PRO A 171 1.94 -27.54 -16.49
N PRO A 172 0.79 -28.22 -16.46
CA PRO A 172 0.65 -29.46 -15.70
C PRO A 172 1.72 -30.46 -16.15
N LEU A 173 2.42 -31.05 -15.17
CA LEU A 173 3.36 -32.12 -15.39
C LEU A 173 2.62 -33.42 -15.80
#